data_eb9a462f6e6b161df13b6df7280207c0
#
_entry.id   eb9a462f6e6b161df13b6df7280207c0
#
_cell.length_a   1.000
_cell.length_b   1.000
_cell.length_c   1.000
_cell.angle_alpha   90.00
_cell.angle_beta   90.00
_cell.angle_gamma   90.00
#
_symmetry.space_group_name_H-M   'P 1'
#
loop_
_entity.id
_entity.type
_entity.pdbx_description
1 polymer ?
#
loop_
_entity_poly.entity_id
_entity_poly.type
_entity_poly.pdbx_seq_one_letter_code
_entity_poly.pdbx_strand_id
1 'polypeptide(L)'
;MKNNKFALLAIICVFSIQSFAQKKSKKDDLVTIKTEQGTMHVILFDETPKHKANFIKLVKDKFYDGLLFHRVIEGFMIQGGDPESRDAKADVTLGKGENGYRVPAEFSPKLFHQKGALAAARDNNPAKESSGCQFYIVQGKKWNKADLAKQVARATRKVTEEQKAVYETVGGTPHLDGSYTVFGQVVDGVDVIDKITSYPRNDRDRPEKNIAMKVSVKKMKKKKITKKYHWNYQS
;
A
#
# COMPACT_ATOMS: atom_id res chain seq x y z
N MET A 1 55.71 -28.71 50.56
CA MET A 1 54.50 -29.00 49.79
C MET A 1 53.62 -27.76 49.88
N LYS A 2 53.57 -26.90 48.86
CA LYS A 2 52.75 -25.67 48.82
C LYS A 2 51.56 -25.90 47.91
N ASN A 3 50.35 -25.85 48.46
CA ASN A 3 49.08 -25.96 47.72
C ASN A 3 48.71 -24.58 47.19
N ASN A 4 48.76 -24.38 45.86
CA ASN A 4 48.21 -23.22 45.20
C ASN A 4 46.73 -23.52 44.84
N LYS A 5 45.79 -22.81 45.48
CA LYS A 5 44.38 -22.79 45.09
C LYS A 5 44.19 -21.62 44.10
N PHE A 6 43.97 -21.97 42.85
CA PHE A 6 43.50 -21.00 41.84
C PHE A 6 42.00 -20.77 42.04
N ALA A 7 41.64 -19.56 42.44
CA ALA A 7 40.25 -19.11 42.47
C ALA A 7 39.88 -18.61 41.07
N LEU A 8 38.98 -19.31 40.40
CA LEU A 8 38.41 -18.92 39.09
C LEU A 8 37.28 -17.92 39.32
N LEU A 9 37.53 -16.65 39.02
CA LEU A 9 36.54 -15.59 39.13
C LEU A 9 35.70 -15.55 37.85
N ALA A 10 34.48 -16.11 37.90
CA ALA A 10 33.52 -16.06 36.82
C ALA A 10 32.85 -14.67 36.77
N ILE A 11 33.22 -13.83 35.80
CA ILE A 11 32.55 -12.54 35.53
C ILE A 11 31.27 -12.85 34.74
N ILE A 12 30.13 -12.78 35.41
CA ILE A 12 28.82 -12.85 34.78
C ILE A 12 28.51 -11.46 34.23
N CYS A 13 28.70 -11.26 32.92
CA CYS A 13 28.21 -10.09 32.21
C CYS A 13 26.68 -10.19 32.05
N VAL A 14 25.94 -9.52 32.93
CA VAL A 14 24.50 -9.36 32.79
C VAL A 14 24.26 -8.30 31.70
N PHE A 15 24.00 -8.78 30.48
CA PHE A 15 23.48 -7.89 29.39
C PHE A 15 22.03 -7.52 29.72
N SER A 16 21.83 -6.36 30.30
CA SER A 16 20.50 -5.77 30.44
C SER A 16 19.97 -5.40 29.04
N ILE A 17 19.10 -6.23 28.47
CA ILE A 17 18.34 -5.90 27.26
C ILE A 17 17.33 -4.83 27.67
N GLN A 18 17.70 -3.57 27.54
CA GLN A 18 16.75 -2.46 27.66
C GLN A 18 15.82 -2.52 26.44
N SER A 19 14.65 -3.11 26.65
CA SER A 19 13.54 -3.02 25.69
C SER A 19 13.06 -1.58 25.61
N PHE A 20 13.56 -0.82 24.64
CA PHE A 20 13.01 0.49 24.32
C PHE A 20 11.60 0.31 23.78
N ALA A 21 10.60 0.36 24.63
CA ALA A 21 9.21 0.49 24.21
C ALA A 21 9.07 1.79 23.40
N GLN A 22 9.09 1.68 22.09
CA GLN A 22 8.97 2.81 21.18
C GLN A 22 7.60 3.48 21.41
N LYS A 23 7.61 4.66 22.04
CA LYS A 23 6.39 5.40 22.38
C LYS A 23 5.59 5.66 21.09
N LYS A 24 4.44 4.99 20.93
CA LYS A 24 3.58 5.15 19.74
C LYS A 24 3.32 6.64 19.48
N SER A 25 3.63 7.12 18.27
CA SER A 25 3.43 8.52 17.88
C SER A 25 1.95 8.91 17.99
N LYS A 26 1.68 10.09 18.56
CA LYS A 26 0.35 10.71 18.63
C LYS A 26 -0.10 11.28 17.29
N LYS A 27 0.81 11.37 16.30
CA LYS A 27 0.55 11.87 14.95
C LYS A 27 0.82 10.77 13.93
N ASP A 28 0.17 10.87 12.77
CA ASP A 28 0.41 10.01 11.63
C ASP A 28 0.53 10.84 10.34
N ASP A 29 1.03 10.22 9.29
CA ASP A 29 1.14 10.81 7.97
C ASP A 29 -0.20 10.62 7.23
N LEU A 30 -0.87 11.73 6.93
CA LEU A 30 -2.05 11.75 6.06
C LEU A 30 -1.60 12.14 4.66
N VAL A 31 -1.70 11.20 3.73
CA VAL A 31 -1.49 11.43 2.30
C VAL A 31 -2.77 11.98 1.68
N THR A 32 -2.62 12.90 0.75
CA THR A 32 -3.71 13.44 -0.07
C THR A 32 -3.35 13.28 -1.54
N ILE A 33 -4.17 12.55 -2.28
CA ILE A 33 -4.06 12.38 -3.74
C ILE A 33 -5.19 13.18 -4.38
N LYS A 34 -4.83 14.21 -5.16
CA LYS A 34 -5.78 15.06 -5.88
C LYS A 34 -5.76 14.73 -7.36
N THR A 35 -6.94 14.62 -7.96
CA THR A 35 -7.16 14.49 -9.40
C THR A 35 -8.29 15.45 -9.81
N GLU A 36 -8.56 15.55 -11.09
CA GLU A 36 -9.76 16.27 -11.60
C GLU A 36 -11.07 15.60 -11.14
N GLN A 37 -11.06 14.28 -10.87
CA GLN A 37 -12.24 13.51 -10.45
C GLN A 37 -12.53 13.66 -8.96
N GLY A 38 -11.60 14.24 -8.19
CA GLY A 38 -11.76 14.49 -6.76
C GLY A 38 -10.49 14.24 -5.96
N THR A 39 -10.65 14.17 -4.65
CA THR A 39 -9.54 14.03 -3.69
C THR A 39 -9.72 12.77 -2.86
N MET A 40 -8.67 11.98 -2.76
CA MET A 40 -8.58 10.81 -1.88
C MET A 40 -7.63 11.11 -0.72
N HIS A 41 -8.02 10.71 0.50
CA HIS A 41 -7.15 10.75 1.69
C HIS A 41 -6.74 9.33 2.07
N VAL A 42 -5.45 9.12 2.31
CA VAL A 42 -4.86 7.80 2.53
C VAL A 42 -4.07 7.77 3.83
N ILE A 43 -4.22 6.71 4.61
CA ILE A 43 -3.35 6.36 5.74
C ILE A 43 -2.38 5.28 5.28
N LEU A 44 -1.10 5.44 5.64
CA LEU A 44 -0.06 4.46 5.37
C LEU A 44 0.18 3.60 6.63
N PHE A 45 0.37 2.30 6.43
CA PHE A 45 0.49 1.33 7.52
C PHE A 45 1.90 1.29 8.13
N ASP A 46 1.97 1.21 9.46
CA ASP A 46 3.23 1.07 10.19
C ASP A 46 3.81 -0.36 10.06
N GLU A 47 2.97 -1.33 9.69
CA GLU A 47 3.35 -2.74 9.43
C GLU A 47 4.18 -2.93 8.15
N THR A 48 4.22 -1.91 7.29
CA THR A 48 4.99 -1.90 6.03
C THR A 48 5.94 -0.70 5.99
N PRO A 49 6.89 -0.61 6.92
CA PRO A 49 7.70 0.59 7.15
C PRO A 49 8.57 0.99 5.96
N LYS A 50 9.06 0.04 5.17
CA LYS A 50 9.88 0.32 3.99
C LYS A 50 9.05 0.97 2.88
N HIS A 51 7.86 0.42 2.57
CA HIS A 51 6.93 1.00 1.61
C HIS A 51 6.41 2.35 2.07
N LYS A 52 6.03 2.48 3.35
CA LYS A 52 5.60 3.75 3.96
C LYS A 52 6.67 4.83 3.81
N ALA A 53 7.92 4.54 4.20
CA ALA A 53 9.03 5.49 4.13
C ALA A 53 9.35 5.88 2.68
N ASN A 54 9.40 4.90 1.77
CA ASN A 54 9.64 5.11 0.34
C ASN A 54 8.56 6.02 -0.28
N PHE A 55 7.29 5.70 -0.06
CA PHE A 55 6.19 6.47 -0.62
C PHE A 55 6.19 7.92 -0.09
N ILE A 56 6.39 8.11 1.23
CA ILE A 56 6.51 9.45 1.83
C ILE A 56 7.68 10.24 1.24
N LYS A 57 8.83 9.60 1.01
CA LYS A 57 9.99 10.23 0.36
C LYS A 57 9.61 10.74 -1.02
N LEU A 58 9.06 9.89 -1.89
CA LEU A 58 8.66 10.26 -3.25
C LEU A 58 7.61 11.37 -3.27
N VAL A 59 6.65 11.35 -2.32
CA VAL A 59 5.65 12.42 -2.19
C VAL A 59 6.30 13.75 -1.80
N LYS A 60 7.26 13.76 -0.87
CA LYS A 60 7.99 14.98 -0.47
C LYS A 60 8.85 15.52 -1.59
N ASP A 61 9.43 14.65 -2.39
CA ASP A 61 10.25 14.99 -3.58
C ASP A 61 9.36 15.43 -4.77
N LYS A 62 8.02 15.48 -4.60
CA LYS A 62 7.02 15.80 -5.64
C LYS A 62 7.11 14.87 -6.87
N PHE A 63 7.63 13.66 -6.67
CA PHE A 63 7.83 12.69 -7.75
C PHE A 63 6.51 12.37 -8.48
N TYR A 64 5.39 12.26 -7.75
CA TYR A 64 4.08 11.91 -8.31
C TYR A 64 3.34 13.06 -8.96
N ASP A 65 3.76 14.32 -8.77
CA ASP A 65 3.05 15.48 -9.30
C ASP A 65 3.08 15.47 -10.84
N GLY A 66 1.89 15.44 -11.45
CA GLY A 66 1.72 15.36 -12.91
C GLY A 66 1.80 13.96 -13.51
N LEU A 67 2.15 12.91 -12.72
CA LEU A 67 2.05 11.54 -13.20
C LEU A 67 0.58 11.11 -13.35
N LEU A 68 0.33 10.15 -14.24
CA LEU A 68 -1.01 9.69 -14.58
C LEU A 68 -1.40 8.41 -13.82
N PHE A 69 -2.71 8.24 -13.62
CA PHE A 69 -3.28 6.91 -13.53
C PHE A 69 -3.29 6.31 -14.94
N HIS A 70 -2.22 5.60 -15.27
CA HIS A 70 -1.93 5.15 -16.63
C HIS A 70 -2.59 3.81 -16.99
N ARG A 71 -3.08 3.07 -16.00
CA ARG A 71 -3.81 1.81 -16.20
C ARG A 71 -4.99 1.74 -15.26
N VAL A 72 -6.17 1.53 -15.82
CA VAL A 72 -7.43 1.55 -15.08
C VAL A 72 -8.29 0.38 -15.52
N ILE A 73 -8.69 -0.49 -14.59
CA ILE A 73 -9.54 -1.64 -14.89
C ILE A 73 -10.73 -1.64 -13.93
N GLU A 74 -11.93 -1.50 -14.48
CA GLU A 74 -13.18 -1.56 -13.73
C GLU A 74 -13.37 -2.92 -13.05
N GLY A 75 -13.82 -2.89 -11.80
CA GLY A 75 -13.93 -4.09 -10.95
C GLY A 75 -12.58 -4.59 -10.43
N PHE A 76 -11.47 -3.88 -10.71
CA PHE A 76 -10.13 -4.29 -10.28
C PHE A 76 -9.35 -3.17 -9.57
N MET A 77 -8.76 -2.21 -10.30
CA MET A 77 -7.89 -1.20 -9.69
C MET A 77 -7.63 0.02 -10.60
N ILE A 78 -7.08 1.09 -10.01
CA ILE A 78 -6.43 2.19 -10.70
C ILE A 78 -4.93 2.17 -10.37
N GLN A 79 -4.05 2.18 -11.37
CA GLN A 79 -2.60 2.10 -11.23
C GLN A 79 -1.93 3.36 -11.75
N GLY A 80 -0.95 3.86 -10.98
CA GLY A 80 -0.16 5.03 -11.31
C GLY A 80 1.29 4.92 -10.82
N GLY A 81 2.04 6.02 -10.92
CA GLY A 81 3.42 6.11 -10.43
C GLY A 81 4.49 5.75 -11.45
N ASP A 82 4.13 5.51 -12.70
CA ASP A 82 5.09 5.37 -13.80
C ASP A 82 5.69 6.74 -14.15
N PRO A 83 7.02 6.96 -14.01
CA PRO A 83 7.66 8.25 -14.32
C PRO A 83 7.53 8.64 -15.78
N GLU A 84 7.42 7.68 -16.70
CA GLU A 84 7.24 7.93 -18.13
C GLU A 84 5.83 8.46 -18.47
N SER A 85 4.91 8.43 -17.50
CA SER A 85 3.55 8.94 -17.69
C SER A 85 3.43 10.45 -17.62
N ARG A 86 4.48 11.17 -17.18
CA ARG A 86 4.48 12.63 -17.15
C ARG A 86 4.41 13.18 -18.56
N ASP A 87 3.38 13.99 -18.82
CA ASP A 87 3.13 14.61 -20.13
C ASP A 87 3.09 13.62 -21.31
N ALA A 88 2.82 12.33 -21.02
CA ALA A 88 2.82 11.28 -22.04
C ALA A 88 1.71 11.48 -23.06
N LYS A 89 2.09 11.41 -24.35
CA LYS A 89 1.14 11.41 -25.47
C LYS A 89 0.24 10.16 -25.41
N ALA A 90 -0.92 10.23 -26.06
CA ALA A 90 -1.93 9.17 -25.99
C ALA A 90 -1.48 7.82 -26.55
N ASP A 91 -0.58 7.82 -27.52
CA ASP A 91 -0.03 6.63 -28.22
C ASP A 91 1.09 5.93 -27.45
N VAL A 92 1.68 6.58 -26.44
CA VAL A 92 2.79 6.00 -25.65
C VAL A 92 2.31 4.85 -24.77
N THR A 93 3.01 3.72 -24.85
CA THR A 93 2.80 2.58 -23.94
C THR A 93 3.43 2.88 -22.59
N LEU A 94 2.63 2.82 -21.52
CA LEU A 94 3.05 3.08 -20.15
C LEU A 94 3.04 1.81 -19.29
N GLY A 95 3.57 1.91 -18.08
CA GLY A 95 3.58 0.83 -17.08
C GLY A 95 4.92 0.10 -16.96
N LYS A 96 5.94 0.50 -17.72
CA LYS A 96 7.30 -0.07 -17.65
C LYS A 96 8.32 0.86 -17.01
N GLY A 97 7.98 2.13 -16.80
CA GLY A 97 8.87 3.10 -16.19
C GLY A 97 9.19 2.75 -14.73
N GLU A 98 10.46 2.86 -14.36
CA GLU A 98 10.99 2.54 -13.03
C GLU A 98 11.82 3.71 -12.51
N ASN A 99 11.99 3.79 -11.20
CA ASN A 99 12.83 4.81 -10.55
C ASN A 99 14.23 4.30 -10.16
N GLY A 100 14.64 3.15 -10.70
CA GLY A 100 16.00 2.60 -10.55
C GLY A 100 16.24 1.72 -9.33
N TYR A 101 15.21 1.45 -8.52
CA TYR A 101 15.31 0.51 -7.37
C TYR A 101 13.99 -0.20 -7.08
N ARG A 102 14.08 -1.25 -6.28
CA ARG A 102 12.92 -2.03 -5.79
C ARG A 102 12.82 -1.94 -4.27
N VAL A 103 11.61 -2.18 -3.76
CA VAL A 103 11.34 -2.26 -2.33
C VAL A 103 11.08 -3.73 -1.98
N PRO A 104 11.84 -4.33 -1.04
CA PRO A 104 11.58 -5.69 -0.58
C PRO A 104 10.14 -5.88 -0.09
N ALA A 105 9.55 -7.02 -0.39
CA ALA A 105 8.18 -7.33 0.00
C ALA A 105 7.96 -7.23 1.52
N GLU A 106 6.81 -6.68 1.91
CA GLU A 106 6.40 -6.54 3.32
C GLU A 106 4.97 -7.09 3.46
N PHE A 107 4.83 -8.42 3.41
CA PHE A 107 3.52 -9.05 3.55
C PHE A 107 3.11 -9.16 5.02
N SER A 108 1.90 -8.69 5.32
CA SER A 108 1.28 -8.83 6.63
C SER A 108 -0.06 -9.56 6.49
N PRO A 109 -0.35 -10.56 7.34
CA PRO A 109 -1.63 -11.27 7.30
C PRO A 109 -2.82 -10.36 7.66
N LYS A 110 -2.58 -9.22 8.32
CA LYS A 110 -3.60 -8.22 8.67
C LYS A 110 -3.98 -7.33 7.51
N LEU A 111 -3.07 -7.14 6.54
CA LEU A 111 -3.24 -6.24 5.41
C LEU A 111 -3.69 -7.04 4.18
N PHE A 112 -4.77 -6.60 3.56
CA PHE A 112 -5.40 -7.33 2.46
C PHE A 112 -6.03 -6.37 1.45
N HIS A 113 -6.33 -6.87 0.26
CA HIS A 113 -6.75 -6.07 -0.89
C HIS A 113 -8.25 -5.75 -0.88
N GLN A 114 -8.76 -5.16 0.21
CA GLN A 114 -10.12 -4.62 0.24
C GLN A 114 -10.25 -3.38 -0.65
N LYS A 115 -11.47 -2.96 -0.98
CA LYS A 115 -11.72 -1.71 -1.71
C LYS A 115 -11.03 -0.53 -1.01
N GLY A 116 -10.30 0.28 -1.78
CA GLY A 116 -9.52 1.41 -1.29
C GLY A 116 -8.14 1.04 -0.74
N ALA A 117 -7.73 -0.23 -0.71
CA ALA A 117 -6.37 -0.60 -0.34
C ALA A 117 -5.36 0.01 -1.32
N LEU A 118 -4.30 0.64 -0.78
CA LEU A 118 -3.14 1.13 -1.53
C LEU A 118 -2.06 0.05 -1.48
N ALA A 119 -1.66 -0.45 -2.65
CA ALA A 119 -0.69 -1.52 -2.78
C ALA A 119 0.39 -1.19 -3.81
N ALA A 120 1.57 -1.78 -3.64
CA ALA A 120 2.69 -1.58 -4.54
C ALA A 120 2.58 -2.49 -5.76
N ALA A 121 2.78 -1.93 -6.95
CA ALA A 121 2.89 -2.70 -8.18
C ALA A 121 4.24 -3.45 -8.23
N ARG A 122 4.32 -4.50 -9.00
CA ARG A 122 5.56 -5.24 -9.29
C ARG A 122 5.48 -5.99 -10.61
N ASP A 123 6.63 -6.30 -11.16
CA ASP A 123 6.78 -7.29 -12.22
C ASP A 123 6.78 -8.73 -11.64
N ASN A 124 6.91 -9.71 -12.53
CA ASN A 124 6.98 -11.11 -12.12
C ASN A 124 8.41 -11.48 -11.71
N ASN A 125 8.85 -11.04 -10.51
CA ASN A 125 10.14 -11.42 -9.93
C ASN A 125 9.97 -12.44 -8.78
N PRO A 126 10.91 -13.42 -8.63
CA PRO A 126 10.80 -14.48 -7.62
C PRO A 126 10.78 -13.96 -6.17
N ALA A 127 11.52 -12.87 -5.87
CA ALA A 127 11.58 -12.26 -4.55
C ALA A 127 10.31 -11.46 -4.21
N LYS A 128 9.38 -11.31 -5.17
CA LYS A 128 8.16 -10.51 -5.04
C LYS A 128 8.43 -9.07 -4.59
N GLU A 129 9.61 -8.54 -4.93
CA GLU A 129 9.95 -7.15 -4.65
C GLU A 129 9.03 -6.23 -5.44
N SER A 130 8.66 -5.13 -4.82
CA SER A 130 7.80 -4.11 -5.40
C SER A 130 8.59 -3.14 -6.28
N SER A 131 7.95 -2.56 -7.29
CA SER A 131 8.45 -1.35 -7.95
C SER A 131 8.75 -0.28 -6.92
N GLY A 132 9.82 0.47 -7.12
CA GLY A 132 10.19 1.58 -6.25
C GLY A 132 9.23 2.77 -6.34
N CYS A 133 8.37 2.84 -7.37
CA CYS A 133 7.50 4.00 -7.59
C CYS A 133 6.06 3.66 -7.99
N GLN A 134 5.80 2.57 -8.67
CA GLN A 134 4.45 2.26 -9.14
C GLN A 134 3.57 1.67 -8.03
N PHE A 135 2.34 2.14 -7.96
CA PHE A 135 1.33 1.70 -7.00
C PHE A 135 -0.03 1.53 -7.66
N TYR A 136 -0.94 0.85 -6.99
CA TYR A 136 -2.35 0.81 -7.39
C TYR A 136 -3.27 0.96 -6.18
N ILE A 137 -4.49 1.45 -6.46
CA ILE A 137 -5.56 1.53 -5.47
C ILE A 137 -6.68 0.58 -5.92
N VAL A 138 -7.07 -0.31 -5.03
CA VAL A 138 -8.07 -1.35 -5.32
C VAL A 138 -9.46 -0.72 -5.44
N GLN A 139 -10.13 -0.96 -6.56
CA GLN A 139 -11.58 -0.83 -6.66
C GLN A 139 -12.23 -2.13 -6.18
N GLY A 140 -11.87 -3.23 -6.84
CA GLY A 140 -12.48 -4.53 -6.60
C GLY A 140 -13.99 -4.56 -6.87
N LYS A 141 -14.59 -5.70 -6.59
CA LYS A 141 -16.05 -5.87 -6.56
C LYS A 141 -16.45 -6.64 -5.32
N LYS A 142 -17.72 -6.57 -4.94
CA LYS A 142 -18.29 -7.44 -3.92
C LYS A 142 -18.43 -8.87 -4.48
N TRP A 143 -18.16 -9.84 -3.66
CA TRP A 143 -18.13 -11.24 -4.06
C TRP A 143 -19.29 -12.01 -3.40
N ASN A 144 -19.96 -12.88 -4.14
CA ASN A 144 -20.76 -13.93 -3.54
C ASN A 144 -19.85 -15.04 -2.99
N LYS A 145 -20.34 -15.85 -2.07
CA LYS A 145 -19.56 -16.90 -1.39
C LYS A 145 -18.87 -17.88 -2.35
N ALA A 146 -19.57 -18.31 -3.41
CA ALA A 146 -19.05 -19.31 -4.35
C ALA A 146 -17.87 -18.75 -5.17
N ASP A 147 -17.99 -17.54 -5.68
CA ASP A 147 -16.93 -16.90 -6.46
C ASP A 147 -15.80 -16.41 -5.55
N LEU A 148 -16.10 -15.97 -4.34
CA LEU A 148 -15.08 -15.62 -3.35
C LEU A 148 -14.18 -16.82 -3.03
N ALA A 149 -14.76 -18.01 -2.84
CA ALA A 149 -13.99 -19.23 -2.59
C ALA A 149 -12.96 -19.50 -3.71
N LYS A 150 -13.37 -19.33 -5.01
CA LYS A 150 -12.46 -19.46 -6.15
C LYS A 150 -11.32 -18.43 -6.12
N GLN A 151 -11.61 -17.18 -5.74
CA GLN A 151 -10.59 -16.12 -5.68
C GLN A 151 -9.63 -16.31 -4.49
N VAL A 152 -10.16 -16.71 -3.33
CA VAL A 152 -9.35 -17.03 -2.15
C VAL A 152 -8.41 -18.19 -2.39
N ALA A 153 -8.84 -19.21 -3.16
CA ALA A 153 -7.99 -20.33 -3.56
C ALA A 153 -6.76 -19.91 -4.39
N ARG A 154 -6.80 -18.75 -5.03
CA ARG A 154 -5.68 -18.17 -5.81
C ARG A 154 -4.75 -17.29 -4.97
N ALA A 155 -5.16 -16.91 -3.75
CA ALA A 155 -4.31 -16.17 -2.80
C ALA A 155 -3.14 -17.04 -2.36
N THR A 156 -1.97 -16.43 -2.16
CA THR A 156 -0.76 -17.16 -1.72
C THR A 156 -0.61 -17.19 -0.19
N ARG A 157 -1.65 -16.75 0.53
CA ARG A 157 -1.77 -16.84 1.99
C ARG A 157 -3.20 -17.19 2.39
N LYS A 158 -3.36 -17.62 3.66
CA LYS A 158 -4.68 -17.84 4.24
C LYS A 158 -5.44 -16.50 4.35
N VAL A 159 -6.67 -16.47 3.87
CA VAL A 159 -7.65 -15.38 4.06
C VAL A 159 -8.57 -15.77 5.20
N THR A 160 -8.70 -14.90 6.22
CA THR A 160 -9.53 -15.18 7.41
C THR A 160 -11.02 -15.00 7.11
N GLU A 161 -11.90 -15.52 7.99
CA GLU A 161 -13.35 -15.37 7.80
C GLU A 161 -13.78 -13.89 7.88
N GLU A 162 -13.13 -13.10 8.76
CA GLU A 162 -13.39 -11.66 8.85
C GLU A 162 -13.01 -10.94 7.53
N GLN A 163 -11.89 -11.33 6.92
CA GLN A 163 -11.49 -10.78 5.63
C GLN A 163 -12.45 -11.21 4.50
N LYS A 164 -12.95 -12.44 4.53
CA LYS A 164 -13.97 -12.91 3.58
C LYS A 164 -15.25 -12.10 3.71
N ALA A 165 -15.72 -11.84 4.95
CA ALA A 165 -16.90 -11.01 5.19
C ALA A 165 -16.71 -9.58 4.63
N VAL A 166 -15.51 -9.01 4.73
CA VAL A 166 -15.19 -7.71 4.09
C VAL A 166 -15.25 -7.82 2.56
N TYR A 167 -14.72 -8.87 1.95
CA TYR A 167 -14.81 -9.06 0.51
C TYR A 167 -16.25 -9.23 0.00
N GLU A 168 -17.13 -9.84 0.80
CA GLU A 168 -18.57 -9.97 0.48
C GLU A 168 -19.32 -8.63 0.61
N THR A 169 -18.98 -7.79 1.59
CA THR A 169 -19.74 -6.58 1.93
C THR A 169 -19.16 -5.30 1.33
N VAL A 170 -17.84 -5.13 1.38
CA VAL A 170 -17.10 -3.96 0.90
C VAL A 170 -16.54 -4.22 -0.50
N GLY A 171 -16.01 -5.41 -0.74
CA GLY A 171 -15.37 -5.81 -1.99
C GLY A 171 -13.86 -5.75 -1.94
N GLY A 172 -13.23 -6.12 -3.05
CA GLY A 172 -11.77 -6.12 -3.19
C GLY A 172 -11.27 -7.17 -4.18
N THR A 173 -9.96 -7.49 -4.07
CA THR A 173 -9.25 -8.40 -4.99
C THR A 173 -8.49 -9.48 -4.22
N PRO A 174 -9.21 -10.48 -3.64
CA PRO A 174 -8.61 -11.44 -2.69
C PRO A 174 -7.50 -12.31 -3.30
N HIS A 175 -7.50 -12.54 -4.61
CA HIS A 175 -6.47 -13.32 -5.32
C HIS A 175 -5.07 -12.68 -5.30
N LEU A 176 -4.94 -11.40 -4.92
CA LEU A 176 -3.65 -10.72 -4.81
C LEU A 176 -3.02 -10.85 -3.41
N ASP A 177 -3.78 -11.36 -2.43
CA ASP A 177 -3.33 -11.48 -1.05
C ASP A 177 -2.11 -12.40 -0.91
N GLY A 178 -1.05 -11.88 -0.26
CA GLY A 178 0.24 -12.57 -0.10
C GLY A 178 1.16 -12.50 -1.33
N SER A 179 0.72 -11.83 -2.42
CA SER A 179 1.53 -11.66 -3.63
C SER A 179 1.95 -10.24 -3.91
N TYR A 180 1.25 -9.25 -3.34
CA TYR A 180 1.54 -7.82 -3.46
C TYR A 180 1.49 -7.18 -2.08
N THR A 181 2.37 -6.19 -1.82
CA THR A 181 2.39 -5.49 -0.55
C THR A 181 1.31 -4.42 -0.49
N VAL A 182 0.34 -4.61 0.40
CA VAL A 182 -0.63 -3.57 0.78
C VAL A 182 0.02 -2.69 1.85
N PHE A 183 0.15 -1.39 1.61
CA PHE A 183 0.86 -0.47 2.51
C PHE A 183 0.07 0.76 2.95
N GLY A 184 -1.21 0.85 2.54
CA GLY A 184 -2.10 1.92 2.96
C GLY A 184 -3.57 1.64 2.65
N GLN A 185 -4.43 2.57 3.08
CA GLN A 185 -5.88 2.53 2.87
C GLN A 185 -6.43 3.91 2.58
N VAL A 186 -7.25 4.05 1.56
CA VAL A 186 -8.08 5.23 1.33
C VAL A 186 -9.14 5.28 2.42
N VAL A 187 -9.16 6.37 3.17
CA VAL A 187 -10.06 6.59 4.32
C VAL A 187 -11.13 7.64 4.04
N ASP A 188 -11.02 8.35 2.92
CA ASP A 188 -11.98 9.35 2.45
C ASP A 188 -11.82 9.55 0.95
N GLY A 189 -12.91 9.79 0.22
CA GLY A 189 -12.90 9.92 -1.24
C GLY A 189 -12.81 8.58 -1.98
N VAL A 190 -13.30 7.48 -1.42
CA VAL A 190 -13.31 6.14 -2.07
C VAL A 190 -14.10 6.16 -3.38
N ASP A 191 -15.14 7.01 -3.49
CA ASP A 191 -15.93 7.22 -4.71
C ASP A 191 -15.12 7.76 -5.89
N VAL A 192 -14.00 8.42 -5.63
CA VAL A 192 -13.09 8.90 -6.69
C VAL A 192 -12.50 7.74 -7.48
N ILE A 193 -12.27 6.58 -6.83
CA ILE A 193 -11.82 5.36 -7.51
C ILE A 193 -12.86 4.93 -8.55
N ASP A 194 -14.13 4.89 -8.16
CA ASP A 194 -15.22 4.49 -9.05
C ASP A 194 -15.39 5.48 -10.21
N LYS A 195 -15.26 6.78 -9.96
CA LYS A 195 -15.25 7.81 -11.01
C LYS A 195 -14.11 7.61 -12.01
N ILE A 196 -12.91 7.30 -11.52
CA ILE A 196 -11.75 7.06 -12.40
C ILE A 196 -11.95 5.77 -13.22
N THR A 197 -12.47 4.70 -12.62
CA THR A 197 -12.66 3.42 -13.31
C THR A 197 -13.76 3.44 -14.35
N SER A 198 -14.69 4.40 -14.28
CA SER A 198 -15.77 4.58 -15.26
C SER A 198 -15.33 5.28 -16.56
N TYR A 199 -14.10 5.80 -16.63
CA TYR A 199 -13.61 6.44 -17.85
C TYR A 199 -13.44 5.43 -19.00
N PRO A 200 -13.75 5.82 -20.24
CA PRO A 200 -13.36 5.06 -21.43
C PRO A 200 -11.86 4.81 -21.44
N ARG A 201 -11.47 3.61 -21.83
CA ARG A 201 -10.08 3.16 -21.89
C ARG A 201 -9.79 2.47 -23.21
N ASN A 202 -8.55 2.54 -23.66
CA ASN A 202 -8.08 1.84 -24.84
C ASN A 202 -7.82 0.35 -24.53
N ASP A 203 -7.41 -0.41 -25.54
CA ASP A 203 -7.13 -1.85 -25.45
C ASP A 203 -6.00 -2.23 -24.47
N ARG A 204 -5.24 -1.25 -23.96
CA ARG A 204 -4.18 -1.42 -22.97
C ARG A 204 -4.59 -0.94 -21.57
N ASP A 205 -5.89 -0.81 -21.33
CA ASP A 205 -6.47 -0.29 -20.07
C ASP A 205 -6.05 1.14 -19.72
N ARG A 206 -5.47 1.91 -20.64
CA ARG A 206 -5.14 3.31 -20.41
C ARG A 206 -6.41 4.17 -20.62
N PRO A 207 -6.75 5.05 -19.64
CA PRO A 207 -7.82 6.02 -19.85
C PRO A 207 -7.57 6.87 -21.11
N GLU A 208 -8.59 7.04 -21.95
CA GLU A 208 -8.51 7.89 -23.16
C GLU A 208 -8.23 9.35 -22.80
N LYS A 209 -8.76 9.82 -21.67
CA LYS A 209 -8.41 11.11 -21.09
C LYS A 209 -7.34 10.91 -20.02
N ASN A 210 -6.23 11.64 -20.11
CA ASN A 210 -5.19 11.63 -19.10
C ASN A 210 -5.73 12.07 -17.73
N ILE A 211 -5.53 11.23 -16.70
CA ILE A 211 -5.95 11.49 -15.33
C ILE A 211 -4.69 11.73 -14.50
N ALA A 212 -4.27 12.99 -14.42
CA ALA A 212 -3.10 13.40 -13.67
C ALA A 212 -3.38 13.45 -12.16
N MET A 213 -2.34 13.16 -11.36
CA MET A 213 -2.40 13.27 -9.91
C MET A 213 -1.47 14.34 -9.38
N LYS A 214 -1.83 14.89 -8.22
CA LYS A 214 -0.95 15.67 -7.35
C LYS A 214 -1.01 15.05 -5.97
N VAL A 215 0.16 14.70 -5.40
CA VAL A 215 0.23 13.97 -4.15
C VAL A 215 0.95 14.81 -3.09
N SER A 216 0.38 14.87 -1.89
CA SER A 216 0.98 15.58 -0.76
C SER A 216 0.83 14.79 0.52
N VAL A 217 1.70 15.06 1.51
CA VAL A 217 1.66 14.41 2.83
C VAL A 217 1.77 15.46 3.93
N LYS A 218 1.00 15.28 5.01
CA LYS A 218 1.09 16.11 6.22
C LYS A 218 0.95 15.29 7.47
N LYS A 219 1.66 15.68 8.53
CA LYS A 219 1.46 15.13 9.87
C LYS A 219 0.14 15.63 10.47
N MET A 220 -0.71 14.71 10.90
CA MET A 220 -1.98 15.00 11.59
C MET A 220 -2.08 14.21 12.90
N LYS A 221 -2.72 14.78 13.94
CA LYS A 221 -2.98 14.04 15.18
C LYS A 221 -3.91 12.85 14.91
N LYS A 222 -3.58 11.65 15.38
CA LYS A 222 -4.40 10.43 15.20
C LYS A 222 -5.86 10.65 15.62
N LYS A 223 -6.10 11.30 16.79
CA LYS A 223 -7.46 11.69 17.23
C LYS A 223 -8.22 12.55 16.22
N LYS A 224 -7.53 13.46 15.50
CA LYS A 224 -8.15 14.30 14.46
C LYS A 224 -8.48 13.49 13.21
N ILE A 225 -7.62 12.54 12.84
CA ILE A 225 -7.85 11.59 11.73
C ILE A 225 -9.09 10.76 12.04
N THR A 226 -9.15 10.12 13.22
CA THR A 226 -10.31 9.32 13.65
C THR A 226 -11.61 10.14 13.62
N LYS A 227 -11.59 11.36 14.20
CA LYS A 227 -12.79 12.22 14.23
C LYS A 227 -13.27 12.63 12.84
N LYS A 228 -12.33 12.90 11.90
CA LYS A 228 -12.68 13.45 10.58
C LYS A 228 -12.98 12.37 9.54
N TYR A 229 -12.26 11.27 9.58
CA TYR A 229 -12.28 10.24 8.53
C TYR A 229 -12.79 8.88 9.06
N HIS A 230 -13.24 8.81 10.32
CA HIS A 230 -13.75 7.59 10.97
C HIS A 230 -12.75 6.42 10.94
N TRP A 231 -11.45 6.73 10.78
CA TRP A 231 -10.40 5.73 10.79
C TRP A 231 -10.04 5.32 12.21
N ASN A 232 -10.24 4.05 12.54
CA ASN A 232 -9.90 3.50 13.85
C ASN A 232 -8.50 2.88 13.80
N TYR A 233 -7.55 3.47 14.54
CA TYR A 233 -6.24 2.86 14.75
C TYR A 233 -6.43 1.63 15.63
N GLN A 234 -6.01 0.46 15.14
CA GLN A 234 -5.95 -0.73 16.01
C GLN A 234 -4.96 -0.45 17.14
N SER A 235 -5.37 -0.72 18.38
CA SER A 235 -4.59 -0.53 19.60
C SER A 235 -3.42 -1.50 19.71
#